data_e762d32ef4c115f3ff146858288e4d48
#
_entry.id   e762d32ef4c115f3ff146858288e4d48
#
_cell.length_a   1.000
_cell.length_b   1.000
_cell.length_c   1.000
_cell.angle_alpha   90.00
_cell.angle_beta   90.00
_cell.angle_gamma   90.00
#
_symmetry.space_group_name_H-M   'P 1'
#
loop_
_entity.id
_entity.type
_entity.pdbx_description
1 polymer ?
#
loop_
_entity_poly.entity_id
_entity_poly.type
_entity_poly.pdbx_seq_one_letter_code
_entity_poly.pdbx_strand_id
1 'polypeptide(L)'
;MENAGQQIGYARVSTQGQELEQQRIALGQNGCQRIFEEKVSGAKQDRPELSRLLDHLRPGDVLTVTRLDRLARSTTDLLHIAERLKTLGAGLRSLAEPWADTTSPAGRMVLTIFAGIADFERSLIGERTSAGRAAAKAKGVRFGPKPVLTTDQITHARRLIEEGQSVSEVARLLGVHRATLYRALPQ
;
A
#
# COMPACT_ATOMS: atom_id res chain seq x y z
N MET A 1 15.89 0.40 35.06
CA MET A 1 16.91 0.00 34.06
C MET A 1 16.29 0.26 32.70
N GLU A 2 16.67 1.35 32.05
CA GLU A 2 16.28 1.58 30.66
C GLU A 2 16.88 0.43 29.82
N ASN A 3 16.02 -0.35 29.23
CA ASN A 3 16.41 -1.44 28.34
C ASN A 3 17.01 -0.77 27.11
N ALA A 4 18.34 -0.76 26.99
CA ALA A 4 18.99 -0.26 25.78
C ALA A 4 18.40 -1.00 24.59
N GLY A 5 17.81 -0.26 23.66
CA GLY A 5 17.14 -0.83 22.49
C GLY A 5 18.08 -1.74 21.69
N GLN A 6 17.55 -2.83 21.16
CA GLN A 6 18.32 -3.80 20.40
C GLN A 6 18.50 -3.33 18.95
N GLN A 7 19.63 -3.68 18.33
CA GLN A 7 19.83 -3.54 16.90
C GLN A 7 19.35 -4.81 16.20
N ILE A 8 18.37 -4.66 15.33
CA ILE A 8 17.73 -5.76 14.61
C ILE A 8 17.97 -5.56 13.12
N GLY A 9 18.61 -6.55 12.48
CA GLY A 9 18.96 -6.51 11.08
C GLY A 9 17.84 -7.01 10.17
N TYR A 10 17.74 -6.42 8.98
CA TYR A 10 16.95 -6.97 7.88
C TYR A 10 17.80 -7.09 6.63
N ALA A 11 17.82 -8.29 6.05
CA ALA A 11 18.54 -8.61 4.82
C ALA A 11 17.58 -9.15 3.77
N ARG A 12 17.67 -8.65 2.53
CA ARG A 12 16.81 -9.09 1.42
C ARG A 12 17.60 -9.36 0.16
N VAL A 13 17.29 -10.49 -0.49
CA VAL A 13 17.84 -10.84 -1.81
C VAL A 13 16.74 -11.37 -2.73
N SER A 14 16.96 -11.26 -4.04
CA SER A 14 16.05 -11.83 -5.04
C SER A 14 16.34 -13.31 -5.33
N THR A 15 17.61 -13.69 -5.49
CA THR A 15 17.99 -15.06 -5.95
C THR A 15 19.36 -15.55 -5.48
N GLN A 16 20.30 -14.71 -5.10
CA GLN A 16 21.70 -15.14 -4.87
C GLN A 16 22.05 -15.28 -3.39
N GLY A 17 22.51 -16.48 -2.98
CA GLY A 17 22.91 -16.77 -1.61
C GLY A 17 24.14 -15.99 -1.11
N GLN A 18 25.11 -15.69 -2.00
CA GLN A 18 26.33 -14.95 -1.61
C GLN A 18 26.02 -13.52 -1.15
N GLU A 19 25.07 -12.83 -1.78
CA GLU A 19 24.69 -11.47 -1.42
C GLU A 19 24.01 -11.41 -0.04
N LEU A 20 23.23 -12.44 0.31
CA LEU A 20 22.60 -12.57 1.62
C LEU A 20 23.64 -12.74 2.72
N GLU A 21 24.63 -13.58 2.49
CA GLU A 21 25.71 -13.83 3.45
C GLU A 21 26.53 -12.55 3.72
N GLN A 22 26.85 -11.79 2.68
CA GLN A 22 27.54 -10.50 2.83
C GLN A 22 26.72 -9.51 3.67
N GLN A 23 25.40 -9.42 3.44
CA GLN A 23 24.52 -8.57 4.25
C GLN A 23 24.51 -9.05 5.71
N ARG A 24 24.43 -10.36 5.96
CA ARG A 24 24.41 -10.93 7.30
C ARG A 24 25.70 -10.61 8.07
N ILE A 25 26.85 -10.77 7.44
CA ILE A 25 28.14 -10.43 8.04
C ILE A 25 28.22 -8.93 8.38
N ALA A 26 27.84 -8.06 7.43
CA ALA A 26 27.87 -6.62 7.64
C ALA A 26 26.93 -6.18 8.79
N LEU A 27 25.72 -6.73 8.86
CA LEU A 27 24.77 -6.45 9.93
C LEU A 27 25.28 -6.95 11.28
N GLY A 28 25.84 -8.16 11.33
CA GLY A 28 26.41 -8.71 12.56
C GLY A 28 27.59 -7.89 13.09
N GLN A 29 28.50 -7.45 12.19
CA GLN A 29 29.62 -6.56 12.54
C GLN A 29 29.17 -5.19 13.07
N ASN A 30 27.96 -4.75 12.68
CA ASN A 30 27.35 -3.52 13.16
C ASN A 30 26.41 -3.72 14.38
N GLY A 31 26.54 -4.84 15.09
CA GLY A 31 25.89 -5.09 16.37
C GLY A 31 24.45 -5.60 16.29
N CYS A 32 23.97 -6.04 15.12
CA CYS A 32 22.67 -6.66 15.03
C CYS A 32 22.64 -8.01 15.75
N GLN A 33 21.84 -8.09 16.81
CA GLN A 33 21.70 -9.30 17.63
C GLN A 33 20.80 -10.35 16.98
N ARG A 34 19.87 -9.89 16.13
CA ARG A 34 18.96 -10.74 15.36
C ARG A 34 18.83 -10.19 13.94
N ILE A 35 18.81 -11.09 12.95
CA ILE A 35 18.68 -10.71 11.55
C ILE A 35 17.52 -11.49 10.94
N PHE A 36 16.58 -10.76 10.33
CA PHE A 36 15.48 -11.32 9.55
C PHE A 36 15.87 -11.35 8.08
N GLU A 37 15.76 -12.51 7.46
CA GLU A 37 16.25 -12.76 6.11
C GLU A 37 15.09 -13.03 5.15
N GLU A 38 14.95 -12.20 4.13
CA GLU A 38 13.90 -12.28 3.12
C GLU A 38 14.45 -12.75 1.78
N LYS A 39 13.94 -13.88 1.28
CA LYS A 39 14.24 -14.37 -0.08
C LYS A 39 12.99 -14.22 -0.93
N VAL A 40 12.90 -13.12 -1.68
CA VAL A 40 11.71 -12.81 -2.50
C VAL A 40 12.13 -12.40 -3.90
N SER A 41 11.64 -13.13 -4.91
CA SER A 41 11.73 -12.71 -6.31
C SER A 41 10.94 -11.40 -6.52
N GLY A 42 11.43 -10.50 -7.37
CA GLY A 42 10.90 -9.15 -7.55
C GLY A 42 9.41 -9.05 -7.91
N ALA A 43 8.77 -10.16 -8.32
CA ALA A 43 7.35 -10.24 -8.67
C ALA A 43 6.42 -10.48 -7.45
N LYS A 44 6.90 -11.03 -6.34
CA LYS A 44 6.08 -11.27 -5.15
C LYS A 44 6.08 -10.04 -4.25
N GLN A 45 4.90 -9.52 -3.94
CA GLN A 45 4.73 -8.35 -3.07
C GLN A 45 4.87 -8.67 -1.58
N ASP A 46 4.60 -9.91 -1.17
CA ASP A 46 4.61 -10.31 0.23
C ASP A 46 6.04 -10.42 0.79
N ARG A 47 6.24 -9.79 1.95
CA ARG A 47 7.49 -9.79 2.72
C ARG A 47 7.20 -10.27 4.14
N PRO A 48 6.97 -11.57 4.33
CA PRO A 48 6.59 -12.12 5.61
C PRO A 48 7.65 -11.88 6.70
N GLU A 49 8.94 -11.92 6.34
CA GLU A 49 9.99 -11.69 7.32
C GLU A 49 10.10 -10.21 7.73
N LEU A 50 9.85 -9.27 6.82
CA LEU A 50 9.73 -7.85 7.20
C LEU A 50 8.53 -7.62 8.12
N SER A 51 7.39 -8.25 7.84
CA SER A 51 6.21 -8.14 8.71
C SER A 51 6.48 -8.69 10.10
N ARG A 52 7.09 -9.87 10.19
CA ARG A 52 7.51 -10.48 11.47
C ARG A 52 8.51 -9.62 12.24
N LEU A 53 9.46 -8.99 11.53
CA LEU A 53 10.41 -8.07 12.13
C LEU A 53 9.68 -6.88 12.74
N LEU A 54 8.80 -6.22 11.97
CA LEU A 54 8.05 -5.05 12.45
C LEU A 54 7.16 -5.38 13.65
N ASP A 55 6.58 -6.58 13.71
CA ASP A 55 5.79 -7.05 14.85
C ASP A 55 6.66 -7.44 16.07
N HIS A 56 7.96 -7.68 15.86
CA HIS A 56 8.93 -8.01 16.91
C HIS A 56 9.54 -6.79 17.59
N LEU A 57 9.59 -5.66 16.88
CA LEU A 57 10.22 -4.43 17.37
C LEU A 57 9.54 -3.86 18.62
N ARG A 58 10.36 -3.33 19.51
CA ARG A 58 9.95 -2.63 20.74
C ARG A 58 10.40 -1.18 20.71
N PRO A 59 9.80 -0.31 21.52
CA PRO A 59 10.27 1.06 21.67
C PRO A 59 11.76 1.09 22.06
N GLY A 60 12.54 1.89 21.35
CA GLY A 60 13.99 2.00 21.52
C GLY A 60 14.81 1.09 20.62
N ASP A 61 14.23 0.05 20.01
CA ASP A 61 14.95 -0.80 19.05
C ASP A 61 15.31 -0.04 17.76
N VAL A 62 16.34 -0.51 17.05
CA VAL A 62 16.78 0.09 15.79
C VAL A 62 16.80 -0.97 14.69
N LEU A 63 15.95 -0.78 13.68
CA LEU A 63 16.02 -1.55 12.45
C LEU A 63 17.24 -1.11 11.64
N THR A 64 18.17 -2.04 11.42
CA THR A 64 19.39 -1.78 10.64
C THR A 64 19.36 -2.56 9.33
N VAL A 65 19.69 -1.88 8.24
CA VAL A 65 19.81 -2.47 6.90
C VAL A 65 21.16 -2.11 6.28
N THR A 66 21.66 -2.92 5.39
CA THR A 66 22.90 -2.60 4.67
C THR A 66 22.69 -1.43 3.70
N ARG A 67 21.52 -1.37 3.03
CA ARG A 67 21.13 -0.33 2.07
C ARG A 67 19.59 -0.17 2.09
N LEU A 68 19.12 1.03 1.80
CA LEU A 68 17.68 1.32 1.75
C LEU A 68 16.94 0.54 0.65
N ASP A 69 17.58 0.24 -0.47
CA ASP A 69 17.00 -0.57 -1.55
C ASP A 69 16.78 -2.05 -1.16
N ARG A 70 17.42 -2.51 -0.10
CA ARG A 70 17.13 -3.82 0.52
C ARG A 70 15.90 -3.78 1.41
N LEU A 71 15.62 -2.64 2.02
CA LEU A 71 14.44 -2.45 2.86
C LEU A 71 13.20 -2.12 2.05
N ALA A 72 13.29 -1.14 1.18
CA ALA A 72 12.14 -0.59 0.45
C ALA A 72 12.28 -0.79 -1.07
N ARG A 73 11.13 -0.83 -1.76
CA ARG A 73 11.05 -0.96 -3.23
C ARG A 73 10.80 0.37 -3.92
N SER A 74 10.38 1.35 -3.19
CA SER A 74 10.12 2.71 -3.66
C SER A 74 10.26 3.69 -2.50
N THR A 75 10.37 4.98 -2.81
CA THR A 75 10.37 6.05 -1.80
C THR A 75 9.10 5.99 -0.93
N THR A 76 7.95 5.78 -1.53
CA THR A 76 6.67 5.64 -0.80
C THR A 76 6.68 4.46 0.18
N ASP A 77 7.21 3.30 -0.25
CA ASP A 77 7.36 2.11 0.61
C ASP A 77 8.29 2.39 1.79
N LEU A 78 9.43 3.08 1.54
CA LEU A 78 10.36 3.51 2.58
C LEU A 78 9.69 4.41 3.63
N LEU A 79 8.92 5.38 3.17
CA LEU A 79 8.23 6.32 4.05
C LEU A 79 7.15 5.64 4.90
N HIS A 80 6.41 4.68 4.33
CA HIS A 80 5.45 3.87 5.10
C HIS A 80 6.14 3.04 6.18
N ILE A 81 7.29 2.43 5.85
CA ILE A 81 8.07 1.67 6.84
C ILE A 81 8.59 2.62 7.94
N ALA A 82 9.13 3.78 7.56
CA ALA A 82 9.66 4.77 8.51
C ALA A 82 8.57 5.31 9.45
N GLU A 83 7.37 5.58 8.95
CA GLU A 83 6.23 6.02 9.78
C GLU A 83 5.76 4.90 10.73
N ARG A 84 5.75 3.65 10.27
CA ARG A 84 5.44 2.50 11.13
C ARG A 84 6.49 2.34 12.24
N LEU A 85 7.78 2.47 11.93
CA LEU A 85 8.86 2.43 12.92
C LEU A 85 8.71 3.55 13.95
N LYS A 86 8.42 4.76 13.50
CA LYS A 86 8.15 5.90 14.38
C LYS A 86 6.98 5.65 15.33
N THR A 87 5.89 5.08 14.83
CA THR A 87 4.71 4.71 15.65
C THR A 87 5.06 3.64 16.68
N LEU A 88 5.95 2.71 16.35
CA LEU A 88 6.47 1.69 17.28
C LEU A 88 7.50 2.24 18.26
N GLY A 89 7.94 3.50 18.11
CA GLY A 89 9.04 4.06 18.89
C GLY A 89 10.41 3.48 18.54
N ALA A 90 10.55 2.89 17.35
CA ALA A 90 11.78 2.27 16.86
C ALA A 90 12.52 3.18 15.87
N GLY A 91 13.85 3.02 15.78
CA GLY A 91 14.70 3.74 14.83
C GLY A 91 14.92 2.96 13.53
N LEU A 92 15.40 3.69 12.51
CA LEU A 92 15.92 3.14 11.26
C LEU A 92 17.37 3.57 11.09
N ARG A 93 18.22 2.64 10.67
CA ARG A 93 19.62 2.92 10.28
C ARG A 93 19.96 2.20 8.99
N SER A 94 20.55 2.91 8.04
CA SER A 94 21.18 2.32 6.86
C SER A 94 22.70 2.44 6.94
N LEU A 95 23.42 1.35 6.65
CA LEU A 95 24.88 1.34 6.70
C LEU A 95 25.48 2.11 5.53
N ALA A 96 24.88 2.03 4.35
CA ALA A 96 25.36 2.71 3.15
C ALA A 96 24.87 4.16 3.04
N GLU A 97 23.75 4.51 3.69
CA GLU A 97 23.15 5.83 3.65
C GLU A 97 23.08 6.46 5.07
N PRO A 98 24.16 7.09 5.57
CA PRO A 98 24.20 7.65 6.92
C PRO A 98 23.12 8.73 7.19
N TRP A 99 22.66 9.41 6.14
CA TRP A 99 21.59 10.40 6.23
C TRP A 99 20.22 9.78 6.59
N ALA A 100 20.05 8.47 6.42
CA ALA A 100 18.83 7.74 6.77
C ALA A 100 18.84 7.15 8.19
N ASP A 101 19.68 7.67 9.08
CA ASP A 101 19.71 7.27 10.49
C ASP A 101 18.71 8.10 11.31
N THR A 102 17.52 7.54 11.56
CA THR A 102 16.48 8.22 12.35
C THR A 102 16.78 8.26 13.84
N THR A 103 17.83 7.62 14.32
CA THR A 103 18.28 7.78 15.71
C THR A 103 18.90 9.16 15.93
N SER A 104 19.41 9.78 14.85
CA SER A 104 19.93 11.14 14.84
C SER A 104 18.85 12.19 14.55
N PRO A 105 18.94 13.41 15.12
CA PRO A 105 18.04 14.52 14.75
C PRO A 105 18.07 14.86 13.27
N ALA A 106 19.27 14.85 12.65
CA ALA A 106 19.47 15.17 11.24
C ALA A 106 18.78 14.14 10.33
N GLY A 107 18.93 12.84 10.60
CA GLY A 107 18.27 11.79 9.83
C GLY A 107 16.74 11.83 9.94
N ARG A 108 16.21 12.13 11.14
CA ARG A 108 14.77 12.36 11.30
C ARG A 108 14.28 13.54 10.46
N MET A 109 15.01 14.64 10.45
CA MET A 109 14.67 15.81 9.64
C MET A 109 14.66 15.48 8.14
N VAL A 110 15.68 14.77 7.65
CA VAL A 110 15.77 14.38 6.23
C VAL A 110 14.57 13.52 5.84
N LEU A 111 14.25 12.48 6.61
CA LEU A 111 13.09 11.63 6.31
C LEU A 111 11.75 12.39 6.39
N THR A 112 11.61 13.37 7.28
CA THR A 112 10.43 14.24 7.34
C THR A 112 10.29 15.06 6.06
N ILE A 113 11.39 15.59 5.51
CA ILE A 113 11.38 16.32 4.24
C ILE A 113 10.94 15.40 3.09
N PHE A 114 11.47 14.18 3.01
CA PHE A 114 11.07 13.21 2.00
C PHE A 114 9.59 12.82 2.12
N ALA A 115 9.06 12.67 3.34
CA ALA A 115 7.65 12.42 3.57
C ALA A 115 6.79 13.58 3.05
N GLY A 116 7.17 14.82 3.33
CA GLY A 116 6.48 16.01 2.82
C GLY A 116 6.48 16.09 1.28
N ILE A 117 7.60 15.76 0.65
CA ILE A 117 7.70 15.71 -0.83
C ILE A 117 6.77 14.65 -1.40
N ALA A 118 6.73 13.44 -0.82
CA ALA A 118 5.87 12.36 -1.30
C ALA A 118 4.37 12.67 -1.10
N ASP A 119 3.99 13.37 -0.04
CA ASP A 119 2.62 13.85 0.17
C ASP A 119 2.23 14.92 -0.85
N PHE A 120 3.14 15.83 -1.12
CA PHE A 120 2.95 16.86 -2.15
C PHE A 120 2.77 16.23 -3.55
N GLU A 121 3.61 15.28 -3.94
CA GLU A 121 3.45 14.55 -5.21
C GLU A 121 2.10 13.83 -5.30
N ARG A 122 1.66 13.16 -4.23
CA ARG A 122 0.35 12.50 -4.18
C ARG A 122 -0.80 13.51 -4.34
N SER A 123 -0.70 14.65 -3.71
CA SER A 123 -1.70 15.73 -3.83
C SER A 123 -1.80 16.24 -5.26
N LEU A 124 -0.67 16.50 -5.93
CA LEU A 124 -0.63 16.92 -7.33
C LEU A 124 -1.25 15.88 -8.28
N ILE A 125 -0.97 14.59 -8.07
CA ILE A 125 -1.58 13.51 -8.86
C ILE A 125 -3.09 13.47 -8.61
N GLY A 126 -3.55 13.64 -7.37
CA GLY A 126 -4.96 13.74 -6.99
C GLY A 126 -5.67 14.88 -7.69
N GLU A 127 -5.09 16.08 -7.66
CA GLU A 127 -5.63 17.26 -8.33
C GLU A 127 -5.75 17.07 -9.85
N ARG A 128 -4.67 16.61 -10.52
CA ARG A 128 -4.69 16.32 -11.95
C ARG A 128 -5.73 15.28 -12.33
N THR A 129 -5.85 14.22 -11.54
CA THR A 129 -6.83 13.15 -11.76
C THR A 129 -8.26 13.66 -11.57
N SER A 130 -8.49 14.48 -10.54
CA SER A 130 -9.80 15.09 -10.26
C SER A 130 -10.22 16.04 -11.39
N ALA A 131 -9.33 16.93 -11.82
CA ALA A 131 -9.56 17.83 -12.94
C ALA A 131 -9.83 17.06 -14.25
N GLY A 132 -9.06 16.01 -14.52
CA GLY A 132 -9.26 15.12 -15.66
C GLY A 132 -10.60 14.40 -15.65
N ARG A 133 -11.04 13.90 -14.47
CA ARG A 133 -12.38 13.29 -14.30
C ARG A 133 -13.51 14.31 -14.49
N ALA A 134 -13.35 15.52 -13.96
CA ALA A 134 -14.33 16.59 -14.14
C ALA A 134 -14.48 16.97 -15.61
N ALA A 135 -13.38 17.15 -16.33
CA ALA A 135 -13.37 17.45 -17.76
C ALA A 135 -13.98 16.31 -18.61
N ALA A 136 -13.68 15.07 -18.30
CA ALA A 136 -14.25 13.92 -18.98
C ALA A 136 -15.77 13.79 -18.70
N LYS A 137 -16.20 14.04 -17.45
CA LYS A 137 -17.62 14.05 -17.09
C LYS A 137 -18.37 15.17 -17.84
N ALA A 138 -17.78 16.35 -17.98
CA ALA A 138 -18.35 17.45 -18.77
C ALA A 138 -18.50 17.09 -20.27
N LYS A 139 -17.63 16.20 -20.80
CA LYS A 139 -17.72 15.65 -22.16
C LYS A 139 -18.65 14.43 -22.27
N GLY A 140 -19.44 14.12 -21.23
CA GLY A 140 -20.39 13.01 -21.23
C GLY A 140 -19.78 11.63 -20.95
N VAL A 141 -18.49 11.54 -20.59
CA VAL A 141 -17.89 10.26 -20.24
C VAL A 141 -18.45 9.76 -18.91
N ARG A 142 -19.04 8.59 -18.92
CA ARG A 142 -19.57 7.94 -17.72
C ARG A 142 -18.48 7.13 -17.05
N PHE A 143 -18.25 7.36 -15.76
CA PHE A 143 -17.34 6.58 -14.92
C PHE A 143 -18.10 5.50 -14.14
N GLY A 144 -17.45 4.41 -13.84
CA GLY A 144 -18.00 3.29 -13.07
C GLY A 144 -18.34 2.08 -13.94
N PRO A 145 -18.86 1.00 -13.32
CA PRO A 145 -19.26 -0.20 -14.05
C PRO A 145 -20.39 0.12 -15.05
N LYS A 146 -20.42 -0.61 -16.14
CA LYS A 146 -21.55 -0.52 -17.10
C LYS A 146 -22.85 -0.87 -16.37
N PRO A 147 -23.97 -0.20 -16.72
CA PRO A 147 -25.28 -0.59 -16.20
C PRO A 147 -25.55 -2.06 -16.50
N VAL A 148 -26.06 -2.78 -15.52
CA VAL A 148 -26.43 -4.19 -15.67
C VAL A 148 -27.59 -4.36 -16.64
N LEU A 149 -28.49 -3.36 -16.68
CA LEU A 149 -29.63 -3.32 -17.59
C LEU A 149 -29.43 -2.19 -18.62
N THR A 150 -29.73 -2.47 -19.88
CA THR A 150 -29.78 -1.48 -20.95
C THR A 150 -31.07 -0.64 -20.85
N THR A 151 -31.09 0.52 -21.52
CA THR A 151 -32.29 1.37 -21.59
C THR A 151 -33.48 0.61 -22.16
N ASP A 152 -33.27 -0.21 -23.18
CA ASP A 152 -34.34 -1.01 -23.80
C ASP A 152 -34.88 -2.08 -22.85
N GLN A 153 -33.99 -2.75 -22.09
CA GLN A 153 -34.40 -3.70 -21.06
C GLN A 153 -35.20 -3.04 -19.93
N ILE A 154 -34.86 -1.82 -19.54
CA ILE A 154 -35.61 -1.05 -18.52
C ILE A 154 -36.98 -0.66 -19.08
N THR A 155 -37.04 -0.21 -20.32
CA THR A 155 -38.32 0.14 -20.97
C THR A 155 -39.23 -1.08 -21.11
N HIS A 156 -38.68 -2.22 -21.51
CA HIS A 156 -39.41 -3.49 -21.60
C HIS A 156 -39.90 -3.96 -20.23
N ALA A 157 -39.04 -3.89 -19.21
CA ALA A 157 -39.42 -4.21 -17.84
C ALA A 157 -40.57 -3.39 -17.32
N ARG A 158 -40.56 -2.09 -17.60
CA ARG A 158 -41.66 -1.17 -17.21
C ARG A 158 -43.00 -1.62 -17.84
N ARG A 159 -42.98 -1.90 -19.14
CA ARG A 159 -44.18 -2.34 -19.85
C ARG A 159 -44.74 -3.64 -19.28
N LEU A 160 -43.90 -4.64 -18.98
CA LEU A 160 -44.35 -5.90 -18.38
C LEU A 160 -44.97 -5.69 -17.00
N ILE A 161 -44.46 -4.76 -16.21
CA ILE A 161 -44.98 -4.43 -14.89
C ILE A 161 -46.33 -3.70 -15.03
N GLU A 162 -46.52 -2.80 -16.02
CA GLU A 162 -47.76 -2.12 -16.34
C GLU A 162 -48.83 -3.12 -16.83
N GLU A 163 -48.43 -4.18 -17.52
CA GLU A 163 -49.26 -5.31 -17.96
C GLU A 163 -49.64 -6.27 -16.81
N GLY A 164 -49.20 -5.98 -15.55
CA GLY A 164 -49.61 -6.70 -14.33
C GLY A 164 -48.62 -7.76 -13.85
N GLN A 165 -47.45 -7.90 -14.45
CA GLN A 165 -46.42 -8.83 -13.96
C GLN A 165 -45.75 -8.29 -12.69
N SER A 166 -45.41 -9.19 -11.77
CA SER A 166 -44.69 -8.80 -10.57
C SER A 166 -43.24 -8.40 -10.87
N VAL A 167 -42.72 -7.41 -10.16
CA VAL A 167 -41.31 -6.97 -10.30
C VAL A 167 -40.32 -8.15 -10.08
N SER A 168 -40.71 -9.11 -9.24
CA SER A 168 -39.88 -10.29 -8.98
C SER A 168 -39.80 -11.25 -10.19
N GLU A 169 -40.89 -11.40 -10.92
CA GLU A 169 -40.96 -12.19 -12.16
C GLU A 169 -40.17 -11.53 -13.28
N VAL A 170 -40.38 -10.22 -13.48
CA VAL A 170 -39.62 -9.44 -14.47
C VAL A 170 -38.13 -9.42 -14.18
N ALA A 171 -37.71 -9.29 -12.92
CA ALA A 171 -36.29 -9.37 -12.55
C ALA A 171 -35.69 -10.75 -12.87
N ARG A 172 -36.43 -11.83 -12.65
CA ARG A 172 -36.01 -13.20 -12.99
C ARG A 172 -35.90 -13.36 -14.52
N LEU A 173 -36.85 -12.84 -15.28
CA LEU A 173 -36.80 -12.85 -16.75
C LEU A 173 -35.56 -12.14 -17.30
N LEU A 174 -35.15 -11.03 -16.70
CA LEU A 174 -33.98 -10.24 -17.10
C LEU A 174 -32.66 -10.77 -16.51
N GLY A 175 -32.70 -11.85 -15.69
CA GLY A 175 -31.52 -12.44 -15.07
C GLY A 175 -30.84 -11.54 -14.04
N VAL A 176 -31.59 -10.64 -13.38
CA VAL A 176 -31.06 -9.70 -12.38
C VAL A 176 -31.75 -9.86 -11.01
N HIS A 177 -31.08 -9.40 -9.96
CA HIS A 177 -31.72 -9.36 -8.65
C HIS A 177 -32.81 -8.26 -8.61
N ARG A 178 -33.93 -8.52 -7.95
CA ARG A 178 -35.08 -7.58 -7.84
C ARG A 178 -34.69 -6.16 -7.42
N ALA A 179 -33.72 -6.03 -6.49
CA ALA A 179 -33.23 -4.73 -6.05
C ALA A 179 -32.49 -3.96 -7.15
N THR A 180 -31.90 -4.66 -8.13
CA THR A 180 -31.26 -4.05 -9.30
C THR A 180 -32.30 -3.45 -10.23
N LEU A 181 -33.39 -4.18 -10.44
CA LEU A 181 -34.51 -3.71 -11.25
C LEU A 181 -35.22 -2.53 -10.57
N TYR A 182 -35.51 -2.59 -9.27
CA TYR A 182 -36.09 -1.46 -8.53
C TYR A 182 -35.25 -0.18 -8.62
N ARG A 183 -33.93 -0.28 -8.55
CA ARG A 183 -33.05 0.89 -8.70
C ARG A 183 -32.97 1.45 -10.10
N ALA A 184 -33.29 0.62 -11.11
CA ALA A 184 -33.27 1.02 -12.52
C ALA A 184 -34.60 1.62 -12.99
N LEU A 185 -35.72 1.29 -12.33
CA LEU A 185 -37.01 1.88 -12.61
C LEU A 185 -37.06 3.27 -11.96
N PRO A 186 -37.35 4.36 -12.71
CA PRO A 186 -37.57 5.67 -12.11
C PRO A 186 -38.84 5.62 -11.22
N GLN A 187 -38.73 6.27 -10.07
CA GLN A 187 -39.88 6.52 -9.20
C GLN A 187 -40.86 7.51 -9.86
#